data_b4926fd616ddec38e82d65644bfb59dd
#
_entry.id   b4926fd616ddec38e82d65644bfb59dd
#
_cell.length_a   1.000
_cell.length_b   1.000
_cell.length_c   1.000
_cell.angle_alpha   90.00
_cell.angle_beta   90.00
_cell.angle_gamma   90.00
#
_symmetry.space_group_name_H-M   'P 1'
#
loop_
_entity.id
_entity.type
_entity.pdbx_description
1 polymer ?
#
loop_
_entity_poly.entity_id
_entity_poly.type
_entity_poly.pdbx_seq_one_letter_code
_entity_poly.pdbx_strand_id
1 'polypeptide(L)'
;MWSFQQHAPTPLRLNSVRELPALTNPPPRIAIVTPSYNQRKYLEATVASVLGQNYPALSYHVQDGASKDGTVDLLNAYGGQVSWRSEPDSGQANAINAGFKSAAIDCDIMAYLNSDDTLLPDALSYIAHVFQTRPDVDIVYGHRIFIDPDGSEIGRAVFPPHDANALLYVGYVPQETMFWRRHVWDRIGPIDETFRFALDWDFMLRAQQAGFKMVRLPRFLGCFRIHAEQKTSAMIDVGQEEMQLLRRRYLGHTPTQPEIYRAAMPFLTLQLCYHWMYRLKILKY
;
A
#
# COMPACT_ATOMS: atom_id res chain seq x y z
N MET A 1 -0.76 21.77 2.40
CA MET A 1 -0.05 20.48 2.15
C MET A 1 0.35 19.95 3.51
N TRP A 2 -0.03 18.73 3.87
CA TRP A 2 0.38 18.11 5.12
C TRP A 2 1.88 17.81 5.05
N SER A 3 2.65 18.23 6.05
CA SER A 3 4.03 17.77 6.17
C SER A 3 4.02 16.28 6.53
N PHE A 4 4.80 15.47 5.83
CA PHE A 4 5.01 14.07 6.22
C PHE A 4 5.65 13.99 7.61
N GLN A 5 6.60 14.88 7.89
CA GLN A 5 7.19 15.03 9.20
C GLN A 5 6.34 15.97 10.06
N GLN A 6 5.71 15.42 11.09
CA GLN A 6 4.81 16.11 12.00
C GLN A 6 5.46 16.39 13.37
N HIS A 7 6.52 15.64 13.70
CA HIS A 7 7.30 15.78 14.94
C HIS A 7 8.75 15.26 14.73
N ALA A 8 9.61 15.50 15.70
CA ALA A 8 10.94 14.89 15.73
C ALA A 8 10.84 13.35 15.76
N PRO A 9 11.82 12.62 15.19
CA PRO A 9 11.83 11.16 15.21
C PRO A 9 11.67 10.59 16.62
N THR A 10 10.78 9.63 16.78
CA THR A 10 10.53 8.91 18.03
C THR A 10 10.44 7.41 17.77
N PRO A 11 10.78 6.55 18.74
CA PRO A 11 10.56 5.12 18.59
C PRO A 11 9.10 4.83 18.25
N LEU A 12 8.89 3.93 17.28
CA LEU A 12 7.56 3.50 16.87
C LEU A 12 6.83 2.87 18.06
N ARG A 13 5.72 3.47 18.46
CA ARG A 13 4.88 2.97 19.56
C ARG A 13 3.51 2.58 19.03
N LEU A 14 3.20 1.31 19.16
CA LEU A 14 1.88 0.77 18.83
C LEU A 14 1.06 0.63 20.11
N ASN A 15 -0.21 0.97 20.04
CA ASN A 15 -1.14 0.63 21.12
C ASN A 15 -1.26 -0.90 21.20
N SER A 16 -1.56 -1.42 22.39
CA SER A 16 -1.83 -2.85 22.54
C SER A 16 -2.90 -3.30 21.53
N VAL A 17 -2.56 -4.32 20.78
CA VAL A 17 -3.46 -4.88 19.77
C VAL A 17 -4.69 -5.45 20.48
N ARG A 18 -5.90 -5.09 20.04
CA ARG A 18 -7.10 -5.84 20.44
C ARG A 18 -6.92 -7.28 19.98
N GLU A 19 -7.23 -8.23 20.85
CA GLU A 19 -7.31 -9.64 20.46
C GLU A 19 -8.15 -9.76 19.19
N LEU A 20 -7.55 -10.36 18.18
CA LEU A 20 -8.26 -10.64 16.94
C LEU A 20 -9.07 -11.91 17.12
N PRO A 21 -10.32 -11.94 16.61
CA PRO A 21 -11.07 -13.19 16.56
C PRO A 21 -10.29 -14.25 15.77
N ALA A 22 -10.52 -15.50 16.14
CA ALA A 22 -9.91 -16.62 15.43
C ALA A 22 -10.30 -16.61 13.94
N LEU A 23 -9.32 -16.91 13.10
CA LEU A 23 -9.54 -17.09 11.67
C LEU A 23 -10.29 -18.40 11.42
N THR A 24 -10.99 -18.51 10.30
CA THR A 24 -11.53 -19.77 9.82
C THR A 24 -10.43 -20.79 9.56
N ASN A 25 -10.78 -22.05 9.50
CA ASN A 25 -9.88 -23.14 9.12
C ASN A 25 -10.41 -23.81 7.84
N PRO A 26 -9.71 -23.73 6.70
CA PRO A 26 -8.44 -23.04 6.50
C PRO A 26 -8.59 -21.51 6.48
N PRO A 27 -7.52 -20.75 6.85
CA PRO A 27 -7.50 -19.29 6.74
C PRO A 27 -7.37 -18.87 5.27
N PRO A 28 -7.81 -17.66 4.90
CA PRO A 28 -7.60 -17.12 3.55
C PRO A 28 -6.13 -17.09 3.17
N ARG A 29 -5.80 -17.47 1.94
CA ARG A 29 -4.43 -17.42 1.43
C ARG A 29 -4.12 -16.00 0.99
N ILE A 30 -3.04 -15.42 1.53
CA ILE A 30 -2.59 -14.07 1.20
C ILE A 30 -1.31 -14.15 0.38
N ALA A 31 -1.29 -13.50 -0.79
CA ALA A 31 -0.09 -13.32 -1.58
C ALA A 31 0.40 -11.87 -1.48
N ILE A 32 1.68 -11.69 -1.15
CA ILE A 32 2.35 -10.39 -1.13
C ILE A 32 3.54 -10.43 -2.08
N VAL A 33 3.64 -9.40 -2.91
CA VAL A 33 4.79 -9.15 -3.78
C VAL A 33 5.51 -7.89 -3.33
N THR A 34 6.84 -7.98 -3.21
CA THR A 34 7.70 -6.80 -3.01
C THR A 34 8.56 -6.58 -4.25
N PRO A 35 8.31 -5.52 -5.04
CA PRO A 35 9.22 -5.10 -6.08
C PRO A 35 10.46 -4.45 -5.44
N SER A 36 11.67 -4.81 -5.90
CA SER A 36 12.93 -4.28 -5.36
C SER A 36 13.89 -3.89 -6.49
N TYR A 37 14.53 -2.73 -6.36
CA TYR A 37 15.65 -2.34 -7.22
C TYR A 37 16.62 -1.42 -6.47
N ASN A 38 17.82 -1.92 -6.16
CA ASN A 38 18.86 -1.21 -5.38
C ASN A 38 18.34 -0.65 -4.05
N GLN A 39 17.58 -1.45 -3.30
CA GLN A 39 16.92 -1.07 -2.04
C GLN A 39 17.36 -1.94 -0.84
N ARG A 40 18.55 -2.57 -0.92
CA ARG A 40 19.08 -3.42 0.16
C ARG A 40 18.97 -2.78 1.54
N LYS A 41 19.20 -1.46 1.61
CA LYS A 41 19.18 -0.70 2.86
C LYS A 41 17.86 -0.85 3.62
N TYR A 42 16.74 -0.95 2.93
CA TYR A 42 15.40 -0.97 3.53
C TYR A 42 14.73 -2.34 3.44
N LEU A 43 15.09 -3.13 2.42
CA LEU A 43 14.44 -4.41 2.11
C LEU A 43 14.45 -5.38 3.29
N GLU A 44 15.50 -5.41 4.11
CA GLU A 44 15.58 -6.27 5.29
C GLU A 44 14.43 -5.99 6.27
N ALA A 45 14.15 -4.72 6.55
CA ALA A 45 13.05 -4.32 7.42
C ALA A 45 11.69 -4.66 6.79
N THR A 46 11.53 -4.49 5.48
CA THR A 46 10.33 -4.87 4.74
C THR A 46 10.06 -6.36 4.85
N VAL A 47 11.05 -7.19 4.52
CA VAL A 47 10.95 -8.66 4.59
C VAL A 47 10.64 -9.10 6.03
N ALA A 48 11.36 -8.58 7.02
CA ALA A 48 11.13 -8.90 8.42
C ALA A 48 9.70 -8.53 8.86
N SER A 49 9.15 -7.42 8.39
CA SER A 49 7.79 -6.99 8.71
C SER A 49 6.70 -7.89 8.15
N VAL A 50 6.94 -8.50 6.99
CA VAL A 50 6.03 -9.46 6.35
C VAL A 50 6.13 -10.83 7.00
N LEU A 51 7.34 -11.36 7.17
CA LEU A 51 7.57 -12.66 7.84
C LEU A 51 7.14 -12.63 9.32
N GLY A 52 7.38 -11.50 10.00
CA GLY A 52 6.98 -11.29 11.39
C GLY A 52 5.47 -11.28 11.64
N GLN A 53 4.63 -11.27 10.58
CA GLN A 53 3.19 -11.46 10.72
C GLN A 53 2.82 -12.88 11.19
N ASN A 54 3.70 -13.86 11.02
CA ASN A 54 3.46 -15.27 11.35
C ASN A 54 2.13 -15.79 10.80
N TYR A 55 1.71 -15.28 9.63
CA TYR A 55 0.42 -15.64 9.03
C TYR A 55 0.52 -17.01 8.36
N PRO A 56 -0.34 -18.00 8.73
CA PRO A 56 -0.13 -19.40 8.37
C PRO A 56 -0.31 -19.72 6.89
N ALA A 57 -1.03 -18.88 6.14
CA ALA A 57 -1.32 -19.07 4.71
C ALA A 57 -0.77 -17.90 3.86
N LEU A 58 0.46 -17.50 4.15
CA LEU A 58 1.18 -16.44 3.43
C LEU A 58 2.01 -17.04 2.29
N SER A 59 1.85 -16.47 1.09
CA SER A 59 2.80 -16.57 -0.03
C SER A 59 3.50 -15.23 -0.21
N TYR A 60 4.81 -15.18 0.06
CA TYR A 60 5.59 -13.97 -0.04
C TYR A 60 6.68 -14.09 -1.11
N HIS A 61 6.70 -13.15 -2.05
CA HIS A 61 7.65 -13.12 -3.15
C HIS A 61 8.32 -11.76 -3.28
N VAL A 62 9.64 -11.74 -3.43
CA VAL A 62 10.43 -10.55 -3.77
C VAL A 62 10.84 -10.63 -5.22
N GLN A 63 10.39 -9.69 -6.05
CA GLN A 63 10.82 -9.55 -7.43
C GLN A 63 11.87 -8.44 -7.52
N ASP A 64 13.11 -8.82 -7.71
CA ASP A 64 14.25 -7.90 -7.79
C ASP A 64 14.61 -7.59 -9.25
N GLY A 65 14.84 -6.31 -9.56
CA GLY A 65 15.16 -5.78 -10.88
C GLY A 65 16.64 -5.89 -11.26
N ALA A 66 17.34 -6.99 -10.89
CA ALA A 66 18.78 -7.18 -11.08
C ALA A 66 19.63 -6.14 -10.31
N SER A 67 19.35 -5.96 -9.05
CA SER A 67 20.08 -5.05 -8.14
C SER A 67 21.56 -5.39 -8.03
N LYS A 68 22.39 -4.36 -7.77
CA LYS A 68 23.84 -4.47 -7.65
C LYS A 68 24.39 -4.02 -6.29
N ASP A 69 23.52 -3.76 -5.34
CA ASP A 69 23.81 -3.22 -4.01
C ASP A 69 23.95 -4.28 -2.90
N GLY A 70 23.97 -5.59 -3.28
CA GLY A 70 23.97 -6.70 -2.34
C GLY A 70 22.57 -7.18 -1.93
N THR A 71 21.52 -6.74 -2.62
CA THR A 71 20.14 -7.22 -2.43
C THR A 71 20.03 -8.73 -2.59
N VAL A 72 20.67 -9.29 -3.62
CA VAL A 72 20.67 -10.75 -3.90
C VAL A 72 21.30 -11.54 -2.76
N ASP A 73 22.38 -11.05 -2.17
CA ASP A 73 23.05 -11.71 -1.03
C ASP A 73 22.13 -11.71 0.21
N LEU A 74 21.42 -10.60 0.45
CA LEU A 74 20.43 -10.50 1.50
C LEU A 74 19.30 -11.52 1.31
N LEU A 75 18.74 -11.61 0.09
CA LEU A 75 17.65 -12.54 -0.21
C LEU A 75 18.09 -14.01 -0.09
N ASN A 76 19.32 -14.33 -0.51
CA ASN A 76 19.91 -15.66 -0.32
C ASN A 76 19.99 -16.06 1.17
N ALA A 77 20.28 -15.13 2.06
CA ALA A 77 20.38 -15.39 3.49
C ALA A 77 19.06 -15.80 4.15
N TYR A 78 17.90 -15.45 3.57
CA TYR A 78 16.60 -15.91 4.05
C TYR A 78 16.29 -17.37 3.73
N GLY A 79 17.09 -18.02 2.87
CA GLY A 79 16.88 -19.43 2.46
C GLY A 79 15.50 -19.63 1.83
N GLY A 80 14.77 -20.65 2.27
CA GLY A 80 13.42 -20.96 1.75
C GLY A 80 12.27 -20.16 2.39
N GLN A 81 12.54 -19.21 3.28
CA GLN A 81 11.49 -18.43 3.96
C GLN A 81 10.86 -17.38 3.04
N VAL A 82 11.59 -16.93 2.03
CA VAL A 82 11.15 -15.93 1.04
C VAL A 82 11.36 -16.53 -0.34
N SER A 83 10.31 -16.55 -1.15
CA SER A 83 10.45 -16.79 -2.58
C SER A 83 10.97 -15.52 -3.24
N TRP A 84 11.96 -15.64 -4.12
CA TRP A 84 12.48 -14.47 -4.82
C TRP A 84 13.04 -14.81 -6.20
N ARG A 85 13.08 -13.79 -7.04
CA ARG A 85 13.74 -13.83 -8.35
C ARG A 85 14.40 -12.48 -8.61
N SER A 86 15.60 -12.51 -9.20
CA SER A 86 16.34 -11.33 -9.62
C SER A 86 16.60 -11.39 -11.11
N GLU A 87 16.02 -10.46 -11.85
CA GLU A 87 16.17 -10.33 -13.31
C GLU A 87 15.87 -8.88 -13.73
N PRO A 88 16.49 -8.40 -14.83
CA PRO A 88 16.18 -7.07 -15.34
C PRO A 88 14.68 -6.91 -15.63
N ASP A 89 14.12 -5.78 -15.24
CA ASP A 89 12.73 -5.42 -15.48
C ASP A 89 12.60 -4.06 -16.19
N SER A 90 11.39 -3.70 -16.59
CA SER A 90 11.06 -2.40 -17.19
C SER A 90 10.54 -1.38 -16.15
N GLY A 91 10.64 -1.69 -14.86
CA GLY A 91 10.23 -0.86 -13.74
C GLY A 91 9.27 -1.53 -12.78
N GLN A 92 8.87 -0.81 -11.74
CA GLN A 92 8.10 -1.31 -10.60
C GLN A 92 6.82 -2.07 -11.01
N ALA A 93 6.03 -1.54 -11.96
CA ALA A 93 4.80 -2.19 -12.40
C ALA A 93 5.08 -3.58 -13.02
N ASN A 94 6.13 -3.68 -13.83
CA ASN A 94 6.56 -4.94 -14.42
C ASN A 94 7.03 -5.93 -13.34
N ALA A 95 7.83 -5.48 -12.37
CA ALA A 95 8.27 -6.31 -11.24
C ALA A 95 7.06 -6.82 -10.42
N ILE A 96 6.07 -5.97 -10.12
CA ILE A 96 4.84 -6.40 -9.42
C ILE A 96 4.11 -7.47 -10.23
N ASN A 97 3.91 -7.26 -11.53
CA ASN A 97 3.21 -8.18 -12.41
C ASN A 97 3.96 -9.54 -12.52
N ALA A 98 5.28 -9.50 -12.67
CA ALA A 98 6.13 -10.70 -12.71
C ALA A 98 6.06 -11.46 -11.38
N GLY A 99 6.15 -10.76 -10.26
CA GLY A 99 6.04 -11.35 -8.93
C GLY A 99 4.68 -12.04 -8.70
N PHE A 100 3.57 -11.45 -9.12
CA PHE A 100 2.26 -12.08 -9.00
C PHE A 100 2.09 -13.30 -9.92
N LYS A 101 2.72 -13.33 -11.07
CA LYS A 101 2.76 -14.55 -11.91
C LYS A 101 3.46 -15.71 -11.18
N SER A 102 4.47 -15.40 -10.36
CA SER A 102 5.24 -16.40 -9.61
C SER A 102 4.58 -16.81 -8.29
N ALA A 103 4.02 -15.86 -7.54
CA ALA A 103 3.56 -16.06 -6.15
C ALA A 103 2.05 -16.26 -5.98
N ALA A 104 1.24 -15.76 -6.90
CA ALA A 104 -0.20 -15.60 -6.68
C ALA A 104 -1.08 -16.62 -7.40
N ILE A 105 -0.52 -17.74 -7.87
CA ILE A 105 -1.28 -18.73 -8.64
C ILE A 105 -2.50 -19.25 -7.87
N ASP A 106 -2.42 -19.32 -6.54
CA ASP A 106 -3.49 -19.84 -5.70
C ASP A 106 -3.62 -19.03 -4.38
N CYS A 107 -4.20 -17.84 -4.48
CA CYS A 107 -4.45 -16.95 -3.34
C CYS A 107 -5.87 -16.37 -3.37
N ASP A 108 -6.37 -15.98 -2.20
CA ASP A 108 -7.68 -15.37 -2.03
C ASP A 108 -7.58 -13.85 -1.91
N ILE A 109 -6.44 -13.37 -1.37
CA ILE A 109 -6.16 -11.95 -1.09
C ILE A 109 -4.78 -11.64 -1.67
N MET A 110 -4.65 -10.45 -2.25
CA MET A 110 -3.43 -9.96 -2.88
C MET A 110 -3.05 -8.58 -2.31
N ALA A 111 -1.75 -8.32 -2.24
CA ALA A 111 -1.18 -7.01 -1.98
C ALA A 111 0.22 -6.92 -2.56
N TYR A 112 0.70 -5.73 -2.88
CA TYR A 112 2.14 -5.52 -3.01
C TYR A 112 2.62 -4.52 -1.96
N LEU A 113 3.86 -4.67 -1.53
CA LEU A 113 4.51 -3.83 -0.54
C LEU A 113 5.85 -3.38 -1.10
N ASN A 114 6.07 -2.09 -1.20
CA ASN A 114 7.35 -1.56 -1.68
C ASN A 114 8.49 -1.96 -0.75
N SER A 115 9.70 -2.08 -1.30
CA SER A 115 10.89 -2.54 -0.57
C SER A 115 11.43 -1.58 0.48
N ASP A 116 10.85 -0.39 0.61
CA ASP A 116 11.16 0.64 1.61
C ASP A 116 10.06 0.83 2.67
N ASP A 117 8.88 0.19 2.49
CA ASP A 117 7.75 0.25 3.41
C ASP A 117 7.67 -0.98 4.31
N THR A 118 6.86 -0.92 5.38
CA THR A 118 6.69 -2.05 6.30
C THR A 118 5.24 -2.24 6.71
N LEU A 119 4.85 -3.48 7.01
CA LEU A 119 3.58 -3.79 7.65
C LEU A 119 3.69 -3.65 9.18
N LEU A 120 2.60 -3.24 9.80
CA LEU A 120 2.49 -3.26 11.26
C LEU A 120 2.10 -4.65 11.77
N PRO A 121 2.44 -5.01 13.02
CA PRO A 121 2.06 -6.31 13.61
C PRO A 121 0.57 -6.62 13.47
N ASP A 122 0.25 -7.88 13.23
CA ASP A 122 -1.12 -8.43 13.08
C ASP A 122 -1.93 -7.84 11.92
N ALA A 123 -1.31 -7.10 11.00
CA ALA A 123 -2.01 -6.51 9.86
C ALA A 123 -2.67 -7.61 9.00
N LEU A 124 -1.94 -8.68 8.68
CA LEU A 124 -2.47 -9.76 7.83
C LEU A 124 -3.61 -10.53 8.48
N SER A 125 -3.50 -10.85 9.77
CA SER A 125 -4.57 -11.53 10.52
C SER A 125 -5.83 -10.67 10.59
N TYR A 126 -5.68 -9.36 10.80
CA TYR A 126 -6.80 -8.43 10.80
C TYR A 126 -7.47 -8.31 9.41
N ILE A 127 -6.68 -8.19 8.35
CA ILE A 127 -7.17 -8.11 6.97
C ILE A 127 -7.91 -9.40 6.59
N ALA A 128 -7.35 -10.56 6.91
CA ALA A 128 -7.99 -11.84 6.68
C ALA A 128 -9.34 -11.93 7.38
N HIS A 129 -9.40 -11.55 8.66
CA HIS A 129 -10.65 -11.51 9.43
C HIS A 129 -11.69 -10.57 8.77
N VAL A 130 -11.28 -9.38 8.32
CA VAL A 130 -12.19 -8.46 7.63
C VAL A 130 -12.75 -9.10 6.36
N PHE A 131 -11.93 -9.69 5.53
CA PHE A 131 -12.40 -10.33 4.29
C PHE A 131 -13.27 -11.57 4.55
N GLN A 132 -13.07 -12.28 5.66
CA GLN A 132 -13.94 -13.40 6.05
C GLN A 132 -15.33 -12.91 6.52
N THR A 133 -15.37 -11.82 7.28
CA THR A 133 -16.61 -11.30 7.89
C THR A 133 -17.36 -10.32 7.01
N ARG A 134 -16.71 -9.79 5.98
CA ARG A 134 -17.24 -8.81 5.05
C ARG A 134 -17.11 -9.29 3.60
N PRO A 135 -17.89 -10.30 3.18
CA PRO A 135 -17.85 -10.81 1.79
C PRO A 135 -18.28 -9.77 0.75
N ASP A 136 -18.94 -8.72 1.18
CA ASP A 136 -19.39 -7.56 0.38
C ASP A 136 -18.27 -6.57 0.04
N VAL A 137 -17.05 -6.74 0.60
CA VAL A 137 -15.91 -5.83 0.42
C VAL A 137 -14.87 -6.48 -0.47
N ASP A 138 -14.39 -5.73 -1.46
CA ASP A 138 -13.44 -6.20 -2.48
C ASP A 138 -12.03 -5.69 -2.23
N ILE A 139 -11.90 -4.44 -1.77
CA ILE A 139 -10.62 -3.77 -1.50
C ILE A 139 -10.68 -3.11 -0.14
N VAL A 140 -9.62 -3.27 0.64
CA VAL A 140 -9.45 -2.59 1.93
C VAL A 140 -8.14 -1.83 1.97
N TYR A 141 -8.11 -0.74 2.73
CA TYR A 141 -6.90 -0.01 3.10
C TYR A 141 -7.05 0.57 4.51
N GLY A 142 -5.94 0.93 5.14
CA GLY A 142 -5.94 1.43 6.51
C GLY A 142 -5.34 2.81 6.65
N HIS A 143 -5.02 3.15 7.90
CA HIS A 143 -4.22 4.31 8.24
C HIS A 143 -2.73 3.98 8.10
N ARG A 144 -1.89 5.02 7.94
CA ARG A 144 -0.43 4.86 7.82
C ARG A 144 0.32 5.61 8.90
N ILE A 145 1.51 5.12 9.21
CA ILE A 145 2.52 5.82 10.00
C ILE A 145 3.63 6.26 9.06
N PHE A 146 4.13 7.47 9.22
CA PHE A 146 5.33 7.93 8.52
C PHE A 146 6.55 7.61 9.36
N ILE A 147 7.54 6.98 8.75
CA ILE A 147 8.82 6.67 9.38
C ILE A 147 9.97 7.31 8.61
N ASP A 148 11.04 7.62 9.32
CA ASP A 148 12.29 8.10 8.73
C ASP A 148 13.13 6.94 8.14
N PRO A 149 14.32 7.22 7.54
CA PRO A 149 15.18 6.18 7.00
C PRO A 149 15.60 5.11 8.02
N ASP A 150 15.65 5.46 9.30
CA ASP A 150 16.07 4.58 10.39
C ASP A 150 14.89 3.80 11.02
N GLY A 151 13.65 4.05 10.56
CA GLY A 151 12.44 3.39 11.04
C GLY A 151 11.78 4.07 12.24
N SER A 152 12.26 5.26 12.65
CA SER A 152 11.61 6.04 13.70
C SER A 152 10.36 6.74 13.19
N GLU A 153 9.33 6.79 14.03
CA GLU A 153 8.06 7.48 13.70
C GLU A 153 8.28 8.99 13.62
N ILE A 154 7.80 9.60 12.53
CA ILE A 154 7.83 11.05 12.29
C ILE A 154 6.44 11.65 12.08
N GLY A 155 5.39 10.83 12.02
CA GLY A 155 4.01 11.29 11.87
C GLY A 155 3.02 10.17 11.61
N ARG A 156 1.75 10.50 11.64
CA ARG A 156 0.64 9.57 11.37
C ARG A 156 -0.39 10.21 10.46
N ALA A 157 -0.92 9.45 9.53
CA ALA A 157 -2.04 9.85 8.71
C ALA A 157 -3.27 9.00 8.99
N VAL A 158 -4.35 9.67 9.37
CA VAL A 158 -5.66 9.07 9.60
C VAL A 158 -6.59 9.50 8.46
N PHE A 159 -7.29 8.56 7.89
CA PHE A 159 -8.17 8.79 6.75
C PHE A 159 -9.64 8.67 7.16
N PRO A 160 -10.55 9.50 6.60
CA PRO A 160 -11.99 9.31 6.74
C PRO A 160 -12.45 8.06 5.95
N PRO A 161 -13.74 7.68 5.99
CA PRO A 161 -14.28 6.68 5.11
C PRO A 161 -13.95 6.94 3.65
N HIS A 162 -13.94 5.88 2.84
CA HIS A 162 -13.65 5.97 1.41
C HIS A 162 -14.63 6.93 0.71
N ASP A 163 -14.08 7.78 -0.16
CA ASP A 163 -14.82 8.75 -0.97
C ASP A 163 -14.48 8.54 -2.45
N ALA A 164 -15.41 7.92 -3.17
CA ALA A 164 -15.26 7.58 -4.58
C ALA A 164 -15.14 8.84 -5.48
N ASN A 165 -15.78 9.95 -5.09
CA ASN A 165 -15.67 11.19 -5.85
C ASN A 165 -14.29 11.84 -5.64
N ALA A 166 -13.80 11.91 -4.41
CA ALA A 166 -12.46 12.43 -4.13
C ALA A 166 -11.39 11.60 -4.84
N LEU A 167 -11.57 10.27 -4.95
CA LEU A 167 -10.61 9.39 -5.64
C LEU A 167 -10.45 9.73 -7.12
N LEU A 168 -11.45 10.28 -7.80
CA LEU A 168 -11.33 10.73 -9.20
C LEU A 168 -10.35 11.90 -9.38
N TYR A 169 -10.14 12.67 -8.32
CA TYR A 169 -9.32 13.89 -8.37
C TYR A 169 -7.96 13.75 -7.68
N VAL A 170 -7.86 12.91 -6.65
CA VAL A 170 -6.64 12.76 -5.84
C VAL A 170 -6.42 11.30 -5.43
N GLY A 171 -5.20 10.81 -5.63
CA GLY A 171 -4.77 9.49 -5.14
C GLY A 171 -4.43 9.58 -3.64
N TYR A 172 -5.43 9.39 -2.78
CA TYR A 172 -5.26 9.55 -1.33
C TYR A 172 -5.09 8.24 -0.57
N VAL A 173 -5.32 7.11 -1.21
CA VAL A 173 -5.25 5.79 -0.56
C VAL A 173 -3.79 5.41 -0.30
N PRO A 174 -3.42 5.05 0.94
CA PRO A 174 -2.06 4.61 1.24
C PRO A 174 -1.82 3.20 0.70
N GLN A 175 -0.99 3.11 -0.31
CA GLN A 175 -0.75 1.91 -1.09
C GLN A 175 -0.21 0.76 -0.23
N GLU A 176 0.74 1.01 0.68
CA GLU A 176 1.34 0.02 1.57
C GLU A 176 0.35 -0.60 2.56
N THR A 177 -0.85 -0.06 2.65
CA THR A 177 -1.92 -0.58 3.50
C THR A 177 -3.06 -1.22 2.71
N MET A 178 -2.94 -1.29 1.38
CA MET A 178 -4.00 -1.73 0.47
C MET A 178 -3.92 -3.23 0.19
N PHE A 179 -5.07 -3.90 0.36
CA PHE A 179 -5.26 -5.31 0.05
C PHE A 179 -6.55 -5.50 -0.73
N TRP A 180 -6.56 -6.47 -1.64
CA TRP A 180 -7.73 -6.74 -2.48
C TRP A 180 -7.96 -8.24 -2.67
N ARG A 181 -9.20 -8.62 -2.97
CA ARG A 181 -9.54 -10.00 -3.33
C ARG A 181 -8.99 -10.35 -4.71
N ARG A 182 -8.63 -11.61 -4.91
CA ARG A 182 -8.11 -12.13 -6.16
C ARG A 182 -8.99 -11.80 -7.35
N HIS A 183 -10.32 -11.90 -7.22
CA HIS A 183 -11.24 -11.63 -8.32
C HIS A 183 -11.21 -10.17 -8.83
N VAL A 184 -10.75 -9.22 -8.02
CA VAL A 184 -10.50 -7.84 -8.48
C VAL A 184 -9.43 -7.85 -9.55
N TRP A 185 -8.28 -8.46 -9.24
CA TRP A 185 -7.17 -8.62 -10.18
C TRP A 185 -7.59 -9.36 -11.45
N ASP A 186 -8.31 -10.46 -11.32
CA ASP A 186 -8.77 -11.26 -12.46
C ASP A 186 -9.73 -10.46 -13.38
N ARG A 187 -10.50 -9.53 -12.81
CA ARG A 187 -11.47 -8.72 -13.56
C ARG A 187 -10.87 -7.49 -14.24
N ILE A 188 -10.00 -6.74 -13.53
CA ILE A 188 -9.46 -5.47 -14.05
C ILE A 188 -8.08 -5.64 -14.70
N GLY A 189 -7.45 -6.81 -14.54
CA GLY A 189 -6.12 -7.10 -15.06
C GLY A 189 -4.97 -6.59 -14.18
N PRO A 190 -3.73 -6.81 -14.63
CA PRO A 190 -2.52 -6.46 -13.91
C PRO A 190 -2.33 -4.93 -13.75
N ILE A 191 -1.30 -4.54 -13.02
CA ILE A 191 -0.85 -3.16 -12.96
C ILE A 191 -0.45 -2.68 -14.37
N ASP A 192 -0.92 -1.50 -14.75
CA ASP A 192 -0.60 -0.91 -16.06
C ASP A 192 0.87 -0.45 -16.08
N GLU A 193 1.70 -1.11 -16.90
CA GLU A 193 3.14 -0.87 -16.99
C GLU A 193 3.50 0.45 -17.69
N THR A 194 2.52 1.15 -18.26
CA THR A 194 2.74 2.48 -18.83
C THR A 194 2.89 3.55 -17.77
N PHE A 195 2.41 3.31 -16.54
CA PHE A 195 2.56 4.20 -15.40
C PHE A 195 3.84 3.88 -14.62
N ARG A 196 4.57 4.94 -14.27
CA ARG A 196 5.78 4.87 -13.45
C ARG A 196 5.56 5.40 -12.03
N PHE A 197 4.66 6.35 -11.86
CA PHE A 197 4.35 7.02 -10.61
C PHE A 197 2.95 6.68 -10.09
N ALA A 198 1.92 6.87 -10.90
CA ALA A 198 0.51 6.80 -10.50
C ALA A 198 -0.12 5.40 -10.72
N LEU A 199 0.69 4.35 -10.71
CA LEU A 199 0.28 2.97 -11.01
C LEU A 199 -0.75 2.42 -10.00
N ASP A 200 -0.64 2.78 -8.74
CA ASP A 200 -1.57 2.43 -7.67
C ASP A 200 -2.91 3.18 -7.84
N TRP A 201 -2.84 4.45 -8.21
CA TRP A 201 -4.04 5.23 -8.45
C TRP A 201 -4.79 4.75 -9.70
N ASP A 202 -4.09 4.41 -10.79
CA ASP A 202 -4.72 3.76 -11.96
C ASP A 202 -5.45 2.47 -11.56
N PHE A 203 -4.79 1.59 -10.79
CA PHE A 203 -5.39 0.35 -10.33
C PHE A 203 -6.69 0.57 -9.54
N MET A 204 -6.68 1.54 -8.62
CA MET A 204 -7.86 1.90 -7.83
C MET A 204 -8.97 2.49 -8.68
N LEU A 205 -8.65 3.35 -9.65
CA LEU A 205 -9.65 3.94 -10.54
C LEU A 205 -10.29 2.89 -11.47
N ARG A 206 -9.50 1.94 -11.99
CA ARG A 206 -10.04 0.79 -12.74
C ARG A 206 -10.96 -0.07 -11.89
N ALA A 207 -10.58 -0.34 -10.65
CA ALA A 207 -11.38 -1.11 -9.71
C ALA A 207 -12.70 -0.38 -9.37
N GLN A 208 -12.65 0.92 -9.11
CA GLN A 208 -13.83 1.73 -8.88
C GLN A 208 -14.77 1.73 -10.10
N GLN A 209 -14.22 1.89 -11.31
CA GLN A 209 -15.02 1.85 -12.56
C GLN A 209 -15.67 0.49 -12.80
N ALA A 210 -15.01 -0.60 -12.38
CA ALA A 210 -15.56 -1.95 -12.44
C ALA A 210 -16.65 -2.22 -11.37
N GLY A 211 -16.91 -1.26 -10.46
CA GLY A 211 -17.93 -1.35 -9.43
C GLY A 211 -17.49 -2.05 -8.15
N PHE A 212 -16.18 -2.27 -7.95
CA PHE A 212 -15.67 -2.90 -6.74
C PHE A 212 -15.78 -2.00 -5.53
N LYS A 213 -16.14 -2.60 -4.40
CA LYS A 213 -16.34 -1.89 -3.13
C LYS A 213 -15.03 -1.74 -2.36
N MET A 214 -14.61 -0.49 -2.20
CA MET A 214 -13.44 -0.12 -1.40
C MET A 214 -13.85 0.36 -0.02
N VAL A 215 -13.13 -0.08 1.03
CA VAL A 215 -13.42 0.30 2.41
C VAL A 215 -12.15 0.68 3.15
N ARG A 216 -12.16 1.84 3.80
CA ARG A 216 -11.14 2.24 4.76
C ARG A 216 -11.36 1.53 6.10
N LEU A 217 -10.35 0.84 6.59
CA LEU A 217 -10.34 0.16 7.89
C LEU A 217 -9.87 1.11 9.00
N PRO A 218 -10.50 1.11 10.19
CA PRO A 218 -10.15 1.99 11.29
C PRO A 218 -8.92 1.47 12.07
N ARG A 219 -7.81 1.22 11.36
CA ARG A 219 -6.57 0.67 11.94
C ARG A 219 -5.36 1.15 11.15
N PHE A 220 -4.24 1.37 11.84
CA PHE A 220 -2.94 1.49 11.21
C PHE A 220 -2.47 0.11 10.73
N LEU A 221 -2.09 -0.01 9.46
CA LEU A 221 -1.73 -1.29 8.85
C LEU A 221 -0.29 -1.32 8.34
N GLY A 222 0.28 -0.18 8.01
CA GLY A 222 1.63 -0.08 7.47
C GLY A 222 2.32 1.22 7.81
N CYS A 223 3.63 1.22 7.55
CA CYS A 223 4.48 2.39 7.66
C CYS A 223 5.00 2.76 6.27
N PHE A 224 4.89 4.02 5.93
CA PHE A 224 5.46 4.63 4.74
C PHE A 224 6.77 5.32 5.11
N ARG A 225 7.87 4.90 4.49
CA ARG A 225 9.19 5.46 4.77
C ARG A 225 9.45 6.71 3.94
N ILE A 226 9.97 7.76 4.59
CA ILE A 226 10.34 9.01 3.95
C ILE A 226 11.86 9.08 3.83
N HIS A 227 12.38 9.08 2.60
CA HIS A 227 13.80 9.25 2.31
C HIS A 227 14.02 9.95 0.96
N ALA A 228 15.23 10.45 0.72
CA ALA A 228 15.53 11.29 -0.44
C ALA A 228 15.41 10.57 -1.80
N GLU A 229 15.64 9.25 -1.80
CA GLU A 229 15.66 8.44 -3.03
C GLU A 229 14.27 7.89 -3.41
N GLN A 230 13.22 8.18 -2.62
CA GLN A 230 11.87 7.70 -2.92
C GLN A 230 11.30 8.33 -4.20
N LYS A 231 10.50 7.56 -4.93
CA LYS A 231 9.87 8.02 -6.19
C LYS A 231 9.07 9.30 -6.04
N THR A 232 8.38 9.47 -4.94
CA THR A 232 7.55 10.66 -4.64
C THR A 232 8.36 11.95 -4.69
N SER A 233 9.65 11.89 -4.36
CA SER A 233 10.57 13.04 -4.43
C SER A 233 11.30 13.14 -5.76
N ALA A 234 11.63 12.00 -6.39
CA ALA A 234 12.49 11.94 -7.58
C ALA A 234 11.72 12.12 -8.90
N MET A 235 10.40 11.87 -8.95
CA MET A 235 9.63 11.80 -10.19
C MET A 235 8.41 12.75 -10.19
N ILE A 236 8.55 13.95 -9.63
CA ILE A 236 7.44 14.91 -9.47
C ILE A 236 6.80 15.27 -10.81
N ASP A 237 7.60 15.54 -11.85
CA ASP A 237 7.08 15.96 -13.17
C ASP A 237 6.33 14.81 -13.84
N VAL A 238 6.91 13.61 -13.87
CA VAL A 238 6.24 12.41 -14.40
C VAL A 238 4.94 12.15 -13.63
N GLY A 239 4.97 12.29 -12.31
CA GLY A 239 3.79 12.14 -11.48
C GLY A 239 2.68 13.12 -11.82
N GLN A 240 3.01 14.39 -12.09
CA GLN A 240 2.03 15.39 -12.48
C GLN A 240 1.39 15.06 -13.84
N GLU A 241 2.17 14.65 -14.82
CA GLU A 241 1.68 14.25 -16.15
C GLU A 241 0.76 13.04 -16.06
N GLU A 242 1.17 11.99 -15.35
CA GLU A 242 0.39 10.77 -15.18
C GLU A 242 -0.91 11.04 -14.41
N MET A 243 -0.87 11.84 -13.34
CA MET A 243 -2.08 12.23 -12.61
C MET A 243 -3.06 13.03 -13.48
N GLN A 244 -2.57 13.91 -14.38
CA GLN A 244 -3.44 14.62 -15.32
C GLN A 244 -4.01 13.69 -16.39
N LEU A 245 -3.22 12.71 -16.85
CA LEU A 245 -3.69 11.69 -17.77
C LEU A 245 -4.84 10.88 -17.16
N LEU A 246 -4.69 10.43 -15.91
CA LEU A 246 -5.75 9.69 -15.19
C LEU A 246 -7.00 10.55 -15.02
N ARG A 247 -6.87 11.80 -14.56
CA ARG A 247 -8.01 12.70 -14.44
C ARG A 247 -8.74 12.86 -15.78
N ARG A 248 -8.01 13.08 -16.87
CA ARG A 248 -8.59 13.18 -18.21
C ARG A 248 -9.31 11.90 -18.61
N ARG A 249 -8.73 10.73 -18.33
CA ARG A 249 -9.33 9.41 -18.66
C ARG A 249 -10.66 9.21 -17.96
N TYR A 250 -10.77 9.57 -16.69
CA TYR A 250 -11.93 9.26 -15.87
C TYR A 250 -12.95 10.41 -15.74
N LEU A 251 -12.55 11.66 -15.93
CA LEU A 251 -13.44 12.83 -15.90
C LEU A 251 -13.88 13.26 -17.32
N GLY A 252 -13.23 12.78 -18.38
CA GLY A 252 -13.49 13.20 -19.76
C GLY A 252 -12.82 14.55 -20.14
N HIS A 253 -12.19 15.25 -19.19
CA HIS A 253 -11.49 16.51 -19.42
C HIS A 253 -10.31 16.65 -18.45
N THR A 254 -9.42 17.60 -18.69
CA THR A 254 -8.33 17.95 -17.77
C THR A 254 -8.86 19.00 -16.77
N PRO A 255 -9.06 18.65 -15.48
CA PRO A 255 -9.61 19.60 -14.53
C PRO A 255 -8.59 20.69 -14.19
N THR A 256 -9.09 21.88 -13.94
CA THR A 256 -8.28 23.01 -13.44
C THR A 256 -7.93 22.80 -11.96
N GLN A 257 -6.88 23.47 -11.47
CA GLN A 257 -6.52 23.40 -10.05
C GLN A 257 -7.67 23.79 -9.11
N PRO A 258 -8.43 24.88 -9.34
CA PRO A 258 -9.60 25.20 -8.53
C PRO A 258 -10.67 24.11 -8.53
N GLU A 259 -10.87 23.41 -9.64
CA GLU A 259 -11.81 22.29 -9.74
C GLU A 259 -11.36 21.11 -8.89
N ILE A 260 -10.08 20.73 -8.98
CA ILE A 260 -9.49 19.68 -8.15
C ILE A 260 -9.65 20.02 -6.67
N TYR A 261 -9.31 21.25 -6.27
CA TYR A 261 -9.47 21.68 -4.87
C TYR A 261 -10.93 21.64 -4.42
N ARG A 262 -11.86 22.12 -5.23
CA ARG A 262 -13.29 22.10 -4.89
C ARG A 262 -13.82 20.69 -4.70
N ALA A 263 -13.43 19.76 -5.57
CA ALA A 263 -13.86 18.36 -5.51
C ALA A 263 -13.22 17.62 -4.33
N ALA A 264 -11.94 17.89 -4.01
CA ALA A 264 -11.21 17.22 -2.94
C ALA A 264 -11.48 17.84 -1.54
N MET A 265 -11.88 19.10 -1.45
CA MET A 265 -12.04 19.83 -0.19
C MET A 265 -12.93 19.15 0.84
N PRO A 266 -14.12 18.58 0.48
CA PRO A 266 -14.94 17.88 1.46
C PRO A 266 -14.19 16.72 2.12
N PHE A 267 -13.50 15.91 1.32
CA PHE A 267 -12.68 14.81 1.82
C PHE A 267 -11.51 15.30 2.68
N LEU A 268 -10.78 16.32 2.23
CA LEU A 268 -9.62 16.87 2.95
C LEU A 268 -10.03 17.50 4.28
N THR A 269 -11.17 18.19 4.32
CA THR A 269 -11.73 18.76 5.54
C THR A 269 -12.11 17.66 6.53
N LEU A 270 -12.78 16.61 6.02
CA LEU A 270 -13.13 15.46 6.84
C LEU A 270 -11.90 14.73 7.36
N GLN A 271 -10.86 14.58 6.52
CA GLN A 271 -9.58 14.00 6.93
C GLN A 271 -8.93 14.80 8.05
N LEU A 272 -8.97 16.13 7.98
CA LEU A 272 -8.49 17.01 9.04
C LEU A 272 -9.26 16.79 10.34
N CYS A 273 -10.59 16.70 10.27
CA CYS A 273 -11.41 16.40 11.44
C CYS A 273 -11.06 15.05 12.06
N TYR A 274 -10.95 13.99 11.25
CA TYR A 274 -10.55 12.66 11.73
C TYR A 274 -9.17 12.68 12.38
N HIS A 275 -8.22 13.39 11.78
CA HIS A 275 -6.86 13.54 12.34
C HIS A 275 -6.91 14.23 13.71
N TRP A 276 -7.64 15.33 13.86
CA TRP A 276 -7.78 16.02 15.14
C TRP A 276 -8.50 15.18 16.18
N MET A 277 -9.59 14.50 15.82
CA MET A 277 -10.28 13.57 16.71
C MET A 277 -9.35 12.45 17.20
N TYR A 278 -8.46 11.94 16.33
CA TYR A 278 -7.43 11.00 16.72
C TYR A 278 -6.41 11.62 17.67
N ARG A 279 -5.90 12.82 17.36
CA ARG A 279 -4.94 13.54 18.22
C ARG A 279 -5.52 13.83 19.62
N LEU A 280 -6.79 14.15 19.68
CA LEU A 280 -7.54 14.39 20.93
C LEU A 280 -7.98 13.08 21.62
N LYS A 281 -7.58 11.91 21.11
CA LYS A 281 -7.92 10.57 21.63
C LYS A 281 -9.43 10.27 21.66
N ILE A 282 -10.24 11.00 20.89
CA ILE A 282 -11.66 10.71 20.67
C ILE A 282 -11.79 9.45 19.82
N LEU A 283 -10.99 9.35 18.75
CA LEU A 283 -10.84 8.13 17.96
C LEU A 283 -9.61 7.36 18.45
N LYS A 284 -9.76 6.06 18.57
CA LYS A 284 -8.68 5.13 18.98
C LYS A 284 -8.51 4.08 17.90
N TYR A 285 -7.32 4.01 17.36
CA TYR A 285 -6.94 3.07 16.31
C TYR A 285 -5.72 2.26 16.69
#